data_4eae31251255be4150e74c8016b7dd6c
#
_entry.id   4eae31251255be4150e74c8016b7dd6c
#
_cell.length_a   1.000
_cell.length_b   1.000
_cell.length_c   1.000
_cell.angle_alpha   90.00
_cell.angle_beta   90.00
_cell.angle_gamma   90.00
#
_symmetry.space_group_name_H-M   'P 1'
#
loop_
_entity.id
_entity.type
_entity.pdbx_description
1 polymer ?
#
loop_
_entity_poly.entity_id
_entity_poly.type
_entity_poly.pdbx_seq_one_letter_code
_entity_poly.pdbx_strand_id
1 'polypeptide(L)'
;WTLLEYFRRMHAGLATVFRPDDIYIATLVGALNQINCGTTTLVDWCHNNPTPDHTDAAVRGLIESGIRAAFFHGSPKPEPKPGEPHFSEVPHSRREVERLLAGPLADRDGLVTLGLAILGPHYSTLDVAMHDFRLARELKLIASMHQGGGPAKTPDGWEKLIAAGLVGAGVNIVHGNDLPDDLLDRMVDLGVSFSVTPENEMIQGHGFPITGRLLKRGVR
;
A
#
# COMPACT_ATOMS: atom_id res chain seq x y z
N TRP A 1 16.52 5.42 -10.79
CA TRP A 1 15.46 6.39 -11.10
C TRP A 1 15.05 7.12 -9.83
N THR A 2 14.74 8.41 -9.97
CA THR A 2 14.03 9.15 -8.94
C THR A 2 12.59 8.66 -8.84
N LEU A 3 11.89 9.01 -7.76
CA LEU A 3 10.49 8.61 -7.56
C LEU A 3 9.59 9.10 -8.72
N LEU A 4 9.81 10.32 -9.22
CA LEU A 4 9.01 10.86 -10.34
C LEU A 4 9.26 10.11 -11.65
N GLU A 5 10.50 9.71 -11.93
CA GLU A 5 10.82 8.89 -13.10
C GLU A 5 10.18 7.51 -12.99
N TYR A 6 10.20 6.90 -11.78
CA TYR A 6 9.53 5.64 -11.52
C TYR A 6 8.02 5.75 -11.77
N PHE A 7 7.34 6.77 -11.26
CA PHE A 7 5.92 6.96 -11.51
C PHE A 7 5.60 7.07 -13.01
N ARG A 8 6.36 7.88 -13.74
CA ARG A 8 6.14 8.06 -15.19
C ARG A 8 6.42 6.80 -15.99
N ARG A 9 7.51 6.09 -15.69
CA ARG A 9 7.93 4.93 -16.48
C ARG A 9 7.18 3.66 -16.11
N MET A 10 6.91 3.46 -14.82
CA MET A 10 6.24 2.25 -14.33
C MET A 10 4.73 2.44 -14.22
N HIS A 11 4.23 3.33 -13.36
CA HIS A 11 2.80 3.43 -13.12
C HIS A 11 2.01 4.01 -14.29
N ALA A 12 2.45 5.11 -14.85
CA ALA A 12 1.79 5.75 -16.00
C ALA A 12 2.26 5.20 -17.35
N GLY A 13 3.32 4.41 -17.37
CA GLY A 13 3.89 3.80 -18.57
C GLY A 13 3.64 2.30 -18.64
N LEU A 14 4.61 1.51 -18.21
CA LEU A 14 4.63 0.05 -18.43
C LEU A 14 3.43 -0.67 -17.79
N ALA A 15 3.02 -0.25 -16.59
CA ALA A 15 1.89 -0.87 -15.89
C ALA A 15 0.55 -0.79 -16.64
N THR A 16 0.39 0.18 -17.54
CA THR A 16 -0.85 0.37 -18.30
C THR A 16 -1.05 -0.66 -19.43
N VAL A 17 -0.01 -1.41 -19.77
CA VAL A 17 -0.04 -2.39 -20.87
C VAL A 17 0.11 -3.84 -20.38
N PHE A 18 0.29 -4.05 -19.09
CA PHE A 18 0.32 -5.41 -18.53
C PHE A 18 -1.06 -6.08 -18.65
N ARG A 19 -1.01 -7.35 -19.01
CA ARG A 19 -2.16 -8.24 -19.05
C ARG A 19 -2.22 -9.07 -17.74
N PRO A 20 -3.35 -9.70 -17.43
CA PRO A 20 -3.45 -10.60 -16.27
C PRO A 20 -2.36 -11.68 -16.25
N ASP A 21 -2.01 -12.27 -17.39
CA ASP A 21 -0.96 -13.29 -17.47
C ASP A 21 0.42 -12.72 -17.12
N ASP A 22 0.71 -11.48 -17.50
CA ASP A 22 1.98 -10.82 -17.16
C ASP A 22 2.07 -10.59 -15.64
N ILE A 23 0.95 -10.19 -15.01
CA ILE A 23 0.85 -10.03 -13.55
C ILE A 23 1.02 -11.38 -12.84
N TYR A 24 0.33 -12.43 -13.31
CA TYR A 24 0.46 -13.78 -12.74
C TYR A 24 1.92 -14.24 -12.72
N ILE A 25 2.58 -14.21 -13.89
CA ILE A 25 3.96 -14.66 -14.04
C ILE A 25 4.92 -13.81 -13.18
N ALA A 26 4.77 -12.49 -13.19
CA ALA A 26 5.62 -11.60 -12.40
C ALA A 26 5.48 -11.86 -10.90
N THR A 27 4.24 -12.03 -10.40
CA THR A 27 3.96 -12.31 -8.99
C THR A 27 4.48 -13.69 -8.60
N LEU A 28 4.22 -14.74 -9.39
CA LEU A 28 4.68 -16.10 -9.11
C LEU A 28 6.21 -16.16 -9.05
N VAL A 29 6.90 -15.64 -10.08
CA VAL A 29 8.36 -15.65 -10.14
C VAL A 29 8.97 -14.80 -9.03
N GLY A 30 8.40 -13.64 -8.76
CA GLY A 30 8.83 -12.76 -7.65
C GLY A 30 8.70 -13.47 -6.29
N ALA A 31 7.58 -14.12 -6.03
CA ALA A 31 7.35 -14.87 -4.80
C ALA A 31 8.31 -16.07 -4.65
N LEU A 32 8.51 -16.85 -5.71
CA LEU A 32 9.46 -17.96 -5.72
C LEU A 32 10.90 -17.48 -5.48
N ASN A 33 11.28 -16.35 -6.07
CA ASN A 33 12.60 -15.75 -5.81
C ASN A 33 12.74 -15.33 -4.34
N GLN A 34 11.70 -14.76 -3.73
CA GLN A 34 11.73 -14.42 -2.29
C GLN A 34 11.90 -15.68 -1.41
N ILE A 35 11.19 -16.75 -1.72
CA ILE A 35 11.37 -18.03 -1.03
C ILE A 35 12.82 -18.52 -1.16
N ASN A 36 13.39 -18.48 -2.37
CA ASN A 36 14.77 -18.87 -2.63
C ASN A 36 15.79 -18.00 -1.85
N CYS A 37 15.45 -16.74 -1.58
CA CYS A 37 16.25 -15.84 -0.74
C CYS A 37 16.03 -16.01 0.78
N GLY A 38 15.16 -16.96 1.19
CA GLY A 38 14.88 -17.24 2.60
C GLY A 38 13.76 -16.39 3.20
N THR A 39 13.00 -15.63 2.40
CA THR A 39 11.82 -14.88 2.86
C THR A 39 10.71 -15.85 3.22
N THR A 40 10.20 -15.77 4.46
CA THR A 40 9.12 -16.64 4.94
C THR A 40 7.75 -15.98 4.89
N THR A 41 7.70 -14.66 4.84
CA THR A 41 6.47 -13.89 4.75
C THR A 41 6.68 -12.67 3.88
N LEU A 42 5.80 -12.46 2.91
CA LEU A 42 5.85 -11.38 1.92
C LEU A 42 4.67 -10.45 2.09
N VAL A 43 4.89 -9.15 1.92
CA VAL A 43 3.83 -8.18 1.65
C VAL A 43 3.88 -7.83 0.16
N ASP A 44 2.83 -8.16 -0.56
CA ASP A 44 2.65 -7.72 -1.95
C ASP A 44 1.81 -6.43 -1.95
N TRP A 45 2.47 -5.30 -2.07
CA TRP A 45 1.84 -3.99 -2.17
C TRP A 45 1.49 -3.69 -3.64
N CYS A 46 0.35 -4.24 -4.11
CA CYS A 46 0.01 -4.34 -5.53
C CYS A 46 -0.76 -3.12 -6.05
N HIS A 47 -0.19 -2.42 -7.03
CA HIS A 47 -0.83 -1.31 -7.76
C HIS A 47 -1.48 -1.73 -9.08
N ASN A 48 -1.12 -2.92 -9.62
CA ASN A 48 -1.49 -3.35 -10.96
C ASN A 48 -2.83 -4.12 -10.97
N ASN A 49 -3.88 -3.51 -10.43
CA ASN A 49 -5.22 -4.07 -10.32
C ASN A 49 -6.25 -3.25 -11.14
N PRO A 50 -6.02 -3.00 -12.46
CA PRO A 50 -6.97 -2.21 -13.25
C PRO A 50 -8.31 -2.93 -13.47
N THR A 51 -8.34 -4.26 -13.38
CA THR A 51 -9.54 -5.08 -13.48
C THR A 51 -9.50 -6.24 -12.48
N PRO A 52 -10.67 -6.86 -12.16
CA PRO A 52 -10.70 -8.07 -11.34
C PRO A 52 -9.81 -9.20 -11.84
N ASP A 53 -9.66 -9.38 -13.16
CA ASP A 53 -8.82 -10.42 -13.73
C ASP A 53 -7.33 -10.21 -13.39
N HIS A 54 -6.85 -8.97 -13.33
CA HIS A 54 -5.49 -8.65 -12.89
C HIS A 54 -5.30 -8.96 -11.41
N THR A 55 -6.28 -8.60 -10.58
CA THR A 55 -6.28 -8.91 -9.15
C THR A 55 -6.24 -10.41 -8.91
N ASP A 56 -7.10 -11.18 -9.59
CA ASP A 56 -7.16 -12.63 -9.47
C ASP A 56 -5.86 -13.29 -9.94
N ALA A 57 -5.23 -12.76 -10.98
CA ALA A 57 -3.94 -13.22 -11.48
C ALA A 57 -2.81 -13.04 -10.45
N ALA A 58 -2.75 -11.87 -9.77
CA ALA A 58 -1.79 -11.62 -8.70
C ALA A 58 -2.01 -12.57 -7.50
N VAL A 59 -3.26 -12.67 -7.02
CA VAL A 59 -3.61 -13.56 -5.90
C VAL A 59 -3.29 -15.01 -6.23
N ARG A 60 -3.63 -15.49 -7.44
CA ARG A 60 -3.29 -16.83 -7.91
C ARG A 60 -1.78 -17.06 -7.88
N GLY A 61 -0.98 -16.12 -8.37
CA GLY A 61 0.49 -16.22 -8.36
C GLY A 61 1.05 -16.39 -6.94
N LEU A 62 0.52 -15.65 -5.96
CA LEU A 62 0.90 -15.81 -4.55
C LEU A 62 0.51 -17.18 -4.00
N ILE A 63 -0.74 -17.61 -4.22
CA ILE A 63 -1.26 -18.90 -3.72
C ILE A 63 -0.44 -20.05 -4.30
N GLU A 64 -0.21 -20.08 -5.62
CA GLU A 64 0.52 -21.15 -6.30
C GLU A 64 2.02 -21.18 -5.96
N SER A 65 2.61 -20.05 -5.56
CA SER A 65 4.00 -20.02 -5.07
C SER A 65 4.18 -20.73 -3.73
N GLY A 66 3.11 -20.86 -2.94
CA GLY A 66 3.15 -21.43 -1.59
C GLY A 66 3.75 -20.50 -0.52
N ILE A 67 4.06 -19.24 -0.85
CA ILE A 67 4.57 -18.27 0.12
C ILE A 67 3.46 -17.80 1.07
N ARG A 68 3.81 -17.55 2.33
CA ARG A 68 2.92 -16.78 3.21
C ARG A 68 2.95 -15.31 2.78
N ALA A 69 1.79 -14.72 2.47
CA ALA A 69 1.71 -13.36 1.99
C ALA A 69 0.51 -12.60 2.54
N ALA A 70 0.71 -11.29 2.72
CA ALA A 70 -0.39 -10.33 2.79
C ALA A 70 -0.49 -9.64 1.42
N PHE A 71 -1.54 -9.91 0.67
CA PHE A 71 -1.84 -9.23 -0.58
C PHE A 71 -2.53 -7.90 -0.26
N PHE A 72 -1.83 -6.80 -0.48
CA PHE A 72 -2.37 -5.47 -0.27
C PHE A 72 -2.93 -4.95 -1.59
N HIS A 73 -4.25 -5.04 -1.73
CA HIS A 73 -4.97 -4.57 -2.91
C HIS A 73 -4.88 -3.05 -3.00
N GLY A 74 -4.29 -2.55 -4.07
CA GLY A 74 -4.10 -1.12 -4.34
C GLY A 74 -4.90 -0.65 -5.54
N SER A 75 -4.75 0.64 -5.85
CA SER A 75 -5.38 1.27 -7.01
C SER A 75 -4.34 1.63 -8.06
N PRO A 76 -4.62 1.43 -9.35
CA PRO A 76 -3.79 1.92 -10.44
C PRO A 76 -3.65 3.44 -10.37
N LYS A 77 -2.52 3.94 -10.88
CA LYS A 77 -2.22 5.39 -10.95
C LYS A 77 -1.88 5.78 -12.39
N PRO A 78 -2.84 5.63 -13.33
CA PRO A 78 -2.62 6.04 -14.72
C PRO A 78 -2.53 7.56 -14.83
N GLU A 79 -2.02 8.04 -15.98
CA GLU A 79 -2.15 9.46 -16.31
C GLU A 79 -3.63 9.85 -16.39
N PRO A 80 -4.01 11.01 -15.82
CA PRO A 80 -5.38 11.48 -15.86
C PRO A 80 -5.85 11.71 -17.32
N LYS A 81 -7.05 11.23 -17.64
CA LYS A 81 -7.68 11.51 -18.94
C LYS A 81 -8.64 12.69 -18.82
N PRO A 82 -8.83 13.47 -19.91
CA PRO A 82 -9.78 14.58 -19.89
C PRO A 82 -11.18 14.10 -19.48
N GLY A 83 -11.77 14.75 -18.46
CA GLY A 83 -13.11 14.42 -17.96
C GLY A 83 -13.18 13.27 -16.97
N GLU A 84 -12.07 12.57 -16.68
CA GLU A 84 -12.00 11.57 -15.63
C GLU A 84 -11.42 12.19 -14.33
N PRO A 85 -11.88 11.74 -13.14
CA PRO A 85 -11.29 12.20 -11.88
C PRO A 85 -9.84 11.73 -11.77
N HIS A 86 -9.01 12.52 -11.15
CA HIS A 86 -7.66 12.09 -10.81
C HIS A 86 -7.72 10.93 -9.82
N PHE A 87 -6.78 9.96 -9.89
CA PHE A 87 -6.77 8.80 -8.99
C PHE A 87 -6.80 9.19 -7.50
N SER A 88 -6.27 10.35 -7.12
CA SER A 88 -6.31 10.86 -5.74
C SER A 88 -7.71 11.25 -5.23
N GLU A 89 -8.69 11.29 -6.12
CA GLU A 89 -10.09 11.65 -5.87
C GLU A 89 -11.03 10.44 -5.98
N VAL A 90 -10.46 9.25 -6.27
CA VAL A 90 -11.21 8.00 -6.42
C VAL A 90 -11.02 7.13 -5.18
N PRO A 91 -12.07 6.89 -4.38
CA PRO A 91 -11.99 6.04 -3.20
C PRO A 91 -11.76 4.57 -3.58
N HIS A 92 -11.17 3.82 -2.68
CA HIS A 92 -10.93 2.38 -2.84
C HIS A 92 -12.25 1.62 -3.03
N SER A 93 -12.28 0.67 -3.98
CA SER A 93 -13.50 -0.05 -4.35
C SER A 93 -13.94 -1.04 -3.28
N ARG A 94 -14.96 -0.69 -2.48
CA ARG A 94 -15.62 -1.61 -1.54
C ARG A 94 -16.07 -2.90 -2.21
N ARG A 95 -16.71 -2.80 -3.39
CA ARG A 95 -17.19 -3.96 -4.15
C ARG A 95 -16.09 -4.97 -4.45
N GLU A 96 -14.93 -4.51 -4.84
CA GLU A 96 -13.80 -5.38 -5.16
C GLU A 96 -13.22 -6.03 -3.90
N VAL A 97 -13.09 -5.27 -2.83
CA VAL A 97 -12.63 -5.80 -1.52
C VAL A 97 -13.57 -6.89 -1.01
N GLU A 98 -14.88 -6.66 -1.05
CA GLU A 98 -15.89 -7.65 -0.64
C GLU A 98 -15.88 -8.88 -1.55
N ARG A 99 -15.67 -8.71 -2.87
CA ARG A 99 -15.51 -9.82 -3.81
C ARG A 99 -14.33 -10.72 -3.45
N LEU A 100 -13.20 -10.13 -3.13
CA LEU A 100 -12.00 -10.88 -2.72
C LEU A 100 -12.22 -11.63 -1.42
N LEU A 101 -12.88 -11.01 -0.44
CA LEU A 101 -13.21 -11.61 0.85
C LEU A 101 -14.29 -12.69 0.78
N ALA A 102 -15.15 -12.65 -0.25
CA ALA A 102 -16.14 -13.70 -0.49
C ALA A 102 -15.62 -14.83 -1.40
N GLY A 103 -14.45 -14.64 -2.00
CA GLY A 103 -13.88 -15.54 -3.01
C GLY A 103 -12.46 -15.99 -2.66
N PRO A 104 -11.44 -15.61 -3.45
CA PRO A 104 -10.09 -16.18 -3.36
C PRO A 104 -9.37 -15.92 -2.03
N LEU A 105 -9.78 -14.92 -1.25
CA LEU A 105 -9.19 -14.54 0.03
C LEU A 105 -10.22 -14.61 1.18
N ALA A 106 -11.19 -15.53 1.09
CA ALA A 106 -12.20 -15.74 2.12
C ALA A 106 -11.62 -16.32 3.41
N ASP A 107 -10.58 -17.14 3.32
CA ASP A 107 -9.87 -17.70 4.47
C ASP A 107 -8.94 -16.65 5.09
N ARG A 108 -9.34 -16.13 6.26
CA ARG A 108 -8.58 -15.12 7.01
C ARG A 108 -7.33 -15.69 7.69
N ASP A 109 -7.26 -16.99 7.86
CA ASP A 109 -6.13 -17.73 8.46
C ASP A 109 -5.27 -18.44 7.40
N GLY A 110 -5.62 -18.28 6.12
CA GLY A 110 -4.90 -18.85 5.00
C GLY A 110 -3.47 -18.31 4.83
N LEU A 111 -2.70 -18.93 3.95
CA LEU A 111 -1.34 -18.47 3.65
C LEU A 111 -1.33 -17.09 2.99
N VAL A 112 -2.34 -16.77 2.18
CA VAL A 112 -2.48 -15.45 1.55
C VAL A 112 -3.70 -14.77 2.14
N THR A 113 -3.49 -13.60 2.72
CA THR A 113 -4.54 -12.80 3.36
C THR A 113 -4.67 -11.44 2.68
N LEU A 114 -5.80 -10.75 2.87
CA LEU A 114 -6.07 -9.45 2.27
C LEU A 114 -5.70 -8.31 3.21
N GLY A 115 -5.03 -7.29 2.67
CA GLY A 115 -4.91 -5.95 3.22
C GLY A 115 -5.28 -4.91 2.16
N LEU A 116 -5.30 -3.63 2.52
CA LEU A 116 -5.58 -2.52 1.61
C LEU A 116 -4.36 -1.63 1.44
N ALA A 117 -3.95 -1.45 0.21
CA ALA A 117 -2.94 -0.49 -0.23
C ALA A 117 -3.62 0.81 -0.62
N ILE A 118 -3.94 1.65 0.36
CA ILE A 118 -4.65 2.92 0.17
C ILE A 118 -3.70 4.07 -0.10
N LEU A 119 -4.22 5.19 -0.58
CA LEU A 119 -3.40 6.38 -0.86
C LEU A 119 -3.02 7.15 0.40
N GLY A 120 -3.88 7.14 1.40
CA GLY A 120 -3.71 7.93 2.61
C GLY A 120 -3.73 9.46 2.36
N PRO A 121 -3.57 10.28 3.39
CA PRO A 121 -3.70 11.74 3.27
C PRO A 121 -2.57 12.39 2.48
N HIS A 122 -1.43 11.67 2.32
CA HIS A 122 -0.32 12.20 1.53
C HIS A 122 -0.66 12.25 0.03
N TYR A 123 -1.35 11.23 -0.50
CA TYR A 123 -1.61 11.08 -1.93
C TYR A 123 -3.08 11.20 -2.33
N SER A 124 -4.01 11.43 -1.40
CA SER A 124 -5.43 11.59 -1.71
C SER A 124 -6.08 12.78 -1.01
N THR A 125 -7.28 13.14 -1.50
CA THR A 125 -8.14 14.09 -0.81
C THR A 125 -8.57 13.55 0.55
N LEU A 126 -9.00 14.45 1.46
CA LEU A 126 -9.44 14.05 2.79
C LEU A 126 -10.61 13.06 2.74
N ASP A 127 -11.58 13.31 1.88
CA ASP A 127 -12.78 12.46 1.76
C ASP A 127 -12.42 11.05 1.33
N VAL A 128 -11.50 10.90 0.38
CA VAL A 128 -10.96 9.59 -0.05
C VAL A 128 -10.22 8.93 1.09
N ALA A 129 -9.31 9.63 1.77
CA ALA A 129 -8.58 9.08 2.91
C ALA A 129 -9.55 8.60 4.01
N MET A 130 -10.53 9.43 4.39
CA MET A 130 -11.54 9.08 5.39
C MET A 130 -12.37 7.86 4.99
N HIS A 131 -12.77 7.77 3.71
CA HIS A 131 -13.48 6.60 3.16
C HIS A 131 -12.65 5.34 3.31
N ASP A 132 -11.42 5.37 2.84
CA ASP A 132 -10.55 4.19 2.74
C ASP A 132 -10.16 3.65 4.13
N PHE A 133 -9.85 4.55 5.08
CA PHE A 133 -9.58 4.16 6.46
C PHE A 133 -10.81 3.54 7.15
N ARG A 134 -12.02 4.09 6.90
CA ARG A 134 -13.28 3.50 7.41
C ARG A 134 -13.52 2.12 6.82
N LEU A 135 -13.35 1.96 5.51
CA LEU A 135 -13.48 0.69 4.81
C LEU A 135 -12.57 -0.39 5.41
N ALA A 136 -11.28 -0.07 5.57
CA ALA A 136 -10.31 -0.98 6.17
C ALA A 136 -10.72 -1.39 7.60
N ARG A 137 -11.14 -0.43 8.42
CA ARG A 137 -11.56 -0.68 9.81
C ARG A 137 -12.82 -1.51 9.90
N GLU A 138 -13.84 -1.22 9.11
CA GLU A 138 -15.11 -1.96 9.06
C GLU A 138 -14.88 -3.43 8.68
N LEU A 139 -14.01 -3.66 7.70
CA LEU A 139 -13.70 -5.01 7.22
C LEU A 139 -12.56 -5.68 8.01
N LYS A 140 -12.02 -5.03 9.05
CA LYS A 140 -10.90 -5.50 9.88
C LYS A 140 -9.68 -5.89 9.04
N LEU A 141 -9.31 -5.02 8.10
CA LEU A 141 -8.13 -5.15 7.23
C LEU A 141 -7.05 -4.17 7.68
N ILE A 142 -5.79 -4.53 7.44
CA ILE A 142 -4.69 -3.58 7.57
C ILE A 142 -4.77 -2.59 6.42
N ALA A 143 -4.69 -1.29 6.74
CA ALA A 143 -4.55 -0.21 5.77
C ALA A 143 -3.07 0.19 5.69
N SER A 144 -2.44 -0.02 4.54
CA SER A 144 -1.07 0.42 4.27
C SER A 144 -1.05 1.57 3.28
N MET A 145 -0.21 2.57 3.50
CA MET A 145 -0.07 3.72 2.62
C MET A 145 1.35 4.24 2.58
N HIS A 146 1.75 4.77 1.43
CA HIS A 146 3.01 5.47 1.28
C HIS A 146 2.92 6.89 1.87
N GLN A 147 4.00 7.33 2.52
CA GLN A 147 4.13 8.66 3.10
C GLN A 147 5.49 9.24 2.71
N GLY A 148 5.49 10.41 2.10
CA GLY A 148 6.70 11.09 1.65
C GLY A 148 6.81 11.21 0.13
N GLY A 149 7.87 11.91 -0.33
CA GLY A 149 8.11 12.12 -1.76
C GLY A 149 7.52 13.42 -2.32
N GLY A 150 7.33 14.43 -1.48
CA GLY A 150 6.83 15.74 -1.85
C GLY A 150 5.76 16.28 -0.91
N PRO A 151 5.10 17.41 -1.24
CA PRO A 151 4.05 17.97 -0.40
C PRO A 151 2.82 17.07 -0.37
N ALA A 152 2.23 16.90 0.81
CA ALA A 152 1.01 16.12 0.99
C ALA A 152 -0.18 16.76 0.27
N LYS A 153 -1.03 15.96 -0.34
CA LYS A 153 -2.30 16.39 -0.96
C LYS A 153 -3.25 17.01 0.08
N THR A 154 -3.25 16.43 1.30
CA THR A 154 -4.03 16.90 2.45
C THR A 154 -3.07 17.11 3.64
N PRO A 155 -2.48 18.32 3.81
CA PRO A 155 -1.43 18.56 4.80
C PRO A 155 -1.83 18.27 6.25
N ASP A 156 -3.08 18.54 6.63
CA ASP A 156 -3.66 18.30 7.96
C ASP A 156 -4.42 16.95 8.06
N GLY A 157 -4.25 16.11 7.07
CA GLY A 157 -5.03 14.86 6.95
C GLY A 157 -4.78 13.88 8.08
N TRP A 158 -3.54 13.76 8.55
CA TRP A 158 -3.23 12.89 9.69
C TRP A 158 -3.91 13.34 10.97
N GLU A 159 -3.91 14.64 11.26
CA GLU A 159 -4.59 15.21 12.43
C GLU A 159 -6.09 14.89 12.41
N LYS A 160 -6.72 15.05 11.24
CA LYS A 160 -8.14 14.75 11.05
C LYS A 160 -8.47 13.27 11.19
N LEU A 161 -7.62 12.40 10.66
CA LEU A 161 -7.77 10.93 10.78
C LEU A 161 -7.60 10.46 12.22
N ILE A 162 -6.62 11.02 12.95
CA ILE A 162 -6.39 10.74 14.37
C ILE A 162 -7.59 11.23 15.20
N ALA A 163 -8.06 12.44 14.96
CA ALA A 163 -9.23 13.00 15.65
C ALA A 163 -10.51 12.19 15.41
N ALA A 164 -10.64 11.58 14.22
CA ALA A 164 -11.73 10.67 13.88
C ALA A 164 -11.55 9.24 14.46
N GLY A 165 -10.46 8.98 15.20
CA GLY A 165 -10.14 7.67 15.78
C GLY A 165 -9.86 6.58 14.74
N LEU A 166 -9.41 6.95 13.54
CA LEU A 166 -9.19 6.02 12.43
C LEU A 166 -7.75 5.48 12.36
N VAL A 167 -6.82 6.07 13.11
CA VAL A 167 -5.40 5.69 13.14
C VAL A 167 -5.11 4.82 14.36
N GLY A 168 -4.43 3.68 14.15
CA GLY A 168 -4.10 2.73 15.22
C GLY A 168 -3.39 1.47 14.70
N ALA A 169 -3.44 0.40 15.46
CA ALA A 169 -2.72 -0.86 15.19
C ALA A 169 -3.04 -1.53 13.84
N GLY A 170 -4.16 -1.18 13.20
CA GLY A 170 -4.51 -1.64 11.85
C GLY A 170 -3.93 -0.76 10.73
N VAL A 171 -3.03 0.18 11.04
CA VAL A 171 -2.43 1.10 10.08
C VAL A 171 -0.95 0.78 9.90
N ASN A 172 -0.49 0.74 8.65
CA ASN A 172 0.90 0.62 8.27
C ASN A 172 1.33 1.79 7.39
N ILE A 173 2.42 2.45 7.74
CA ILE A 173 3.00 3.54 6.95
C ILE A 173 4.27 3.04 6.27
N VAL A 174 4.32 3.20 4.96
CA VAL A 174 5.51 2.92 4.14
C VAL A 174 6.33 4.21 4.00
N HIS A 175 7.63 4.12 4.25
CA HIS A 175 8.60 5.21 4.33
C HIS A 175 8.40 6.12 5.56
N GLY A 176 7.67 7.22 5.44
CA GLY A 176 7.42 8.15 6.55
C GLY A 176 8.60 9.08 6.87
N ASN A 177 9.55 9.25 5.94
CA ASN A 177 10.79 10.01 6.14
C ASN A 177 10.54 11.47 6.49
N ASP A 178 9.43 12.05 5.99
CA ASP A 178 9.02 13.45 6.16
C ASP A 178 8.09 13.69 7.38
N LEU A 179 7.73 12.63 8.12
CA LEU A 179 6.88 12.79 9.30
C LEU A 179 7.60 13.62 10.38
N PRO A 180 6.97 14.67 10.94
CA PRO A 180 7.47 15.39 12.11
C PRO A 180 7.62 14.46 13.32
N ASP A 181 8.54 14.78 14.25
CA ASP A 181 8.80 13.92 15.40
C ASP A 181 7.62 13.77 16.34
N ASP A 182 6.87 14.83 16.58
CA ASP A 182 5.65 14.83 17.41
C ASP A 182 4.53 13.98 16.82
N LEU A 183 4.37 14.01 15.50
CA LEU A 183 3.39 13.15 14.81
C LEU A 183 3.87 11.69 14.83
N LEU A 184 5.17 11.45 14.63
CA LEU A 184 5.74 10.11 14.71
C LEU A 184 5.59 9.50 16.10
N ASP A 185 5.80 10.28 17.17
CA ASP A 185 5.58 9.86 18.55
C ASP A 185 4.12 9.42 18.77
N ARG A 186 3.16 10.23 18.35
CA ARG A 186 1.73 9.91 18.44
C ARG A 186 1.35 8.66 17.64
N MET A 187 1.92 8.46 16.45
CA MET A 187 1.66 7.27 15.64
C MET A 187 2.20 6.00 16.31
N VAL A 188 3.39 6.07 16.91
CA VAL A 188 3.98 4.97 17.68
C VAL A 188 3.09 4.64 18.89
N ASP A 189 2.63 5.64 19.65
CA ASP A 189 1.76 5.46 20.81
C ASP A 189 0.39 4.86 20.41
N LEU A 190 -0.11 5.18 19.22
CA LEU A 190 -1.34 4.61 18.66
C LEU A 190 -1.16 3.17 18.11
N GLY A 191 0.06 2.66 18.07
CA GLY A 191 0.37 1.31 17.60
C GLY A 191 0.44 1.18 16.08
N VAL A 192 0.68 2.28 15.36
CA VAL A 192 0.94 2.26 13.91
C VAL A 192 2.23 1.49 13.63
N SER A 193 2.21 0.63 12.62
CA SER A 193 3.39 -0.08 12.13
C SER A 193 4.05 0.66 10.96
N PHE A 194 5.34 0.39 10.75
CA PHE A 194 6.11 1.07 9.70
C PHE A 194 6.85 0.05 8.84
N SER A 195 6.85 0.30 7.53
CA SER A 195 7.65 -0.41 6.54
C SER A 195 8.68 0.54 5.96
N VAL A 196 9.96 0.24 6.16
CA VAL A 196 11.06 1.09 5.70
C VAL A 196 11.92 0.36 4.68
N THR A 197 12.36 1.08 3.64
CA THR A 197 13.17 0.56 2.55
C THR A 197 14.41 1.45 2.36
N PRO A 198 15.37 1.42 3.30
CA PRO A 198 16.43 2.44 3.42
C PRO A 198 17.22 2.68 2.13
N GLU A 199 17.57 1.62 1.42
CA GLU A 199 18.32 1.72 0.16
C GLU A 199 17.49 2.43 -0.91
N ASN A 200 16.25 2.00 -1.13
CA ASN A 200 15.36 2.61 -2.11
C ASN A 200 15.04 4.07 -1.77
N GLU A 201 14.79 4.36 -0.50
CA GLU A 201 14.47 5.70 -0.02
C GLU A 201 15.60 6.69 -0.35
N MET A 202 16.85 6.31 -0.09
CA MET A 202 18.01 7.13 -0.41
C MET A 202 18.24 7.26 -1.94
N ILE A 203 18.11 6.16 -2.69
CA ILE A 203 18.31 6.17 -4.15
C ILE A 203 17.22 6.98 -4.86
N GLN A 204 15.96 6.87 -4.41
CA GLN A 204 14.83 7.55 -5.03
C GLN A 204 14.63 8.99 -4.56
N GLY A 205 15.36 9.43 -3.55
CA GLY A 205 15.31 10.80 -3.06
C GLY A 205 14.18 11.09 -2.06
N HIS A 206 13.73 10.06 -1.30
CA HIS A 206 12.77 10.24 -0.21
C HIS A 206 13.36 10.92 1.04
N GLY A 207 14.68 11.09 1.10
CA GLY A 207 15.40 11.58 2.27
C GLY A 207 15.97 10.44 3.12
N PHE A 208 16.38 10.77 4.35
CA PHE A 208 16.95 9.77 5.26
C PHE A 208 15.86 8.87 5.86
N PRO A 209 16.12 7.54 5.93
CA PRO A 209 15.20 6.59 6.51
C PRO A 209 14.86 6.89 7.96
N ILE A 210 13.61 6.68 8.35
CA ILE A 210 13.16 6.90 9.73
C ILE A 210 13.62 5.81 10.71
N THR A 211 14.28 4.76 10.25
CA THR A 211 14.69 3.59 11.05
C THR A 211 15.36 3.99 12.36
N GLY A 212 16.33 4.91 12.31
CA GLY A 212 17.03 5.38 13.52
C GLY A 212 16.10 6.15 14.47
N ARG A 213 15.09 6.86 13.95
CA ARG A 213 14.08 7.58 14.74
C ARG A 213 13.11 6.60 15.41
N LEU A 214 12.72 5.52 14.74
CA LEU A 214 11.86 4.46 15.29
C LEU A 214 12.60 3.65 16.38
N LEU A 215 13.86 3.28 16.14
CA LEU A 215 14.65 2.54 17.14
C LEU A 215 14.82 3.34 18.44
N LYS A 216 15.01 4.66 18.38
CA LYS A 216 15.08 5.53 19.58
C LYS A 216 13.76 5.53 20.37
N ARG A 217 12.64 5.22 19.75
CA ARG A 217 11.29 5.11 20.34
C ARG A 217 10.96 3.68 20.80
N GLY A 218 11.90 2.75 20.69
CA GLY A 218 11.71 1.36 21.10
C GLY A 218 10.85 0.53 20.13
N VAL A 219 10.58 1.04 18.94
CA VAL A 219 9.89 0.27 17.89
C VAL A 219 10.84 -0.82 17.37
N ARG A 220 10.34 -2.06 17.29
CA ARG A 220 11.10 -3.24 16.87
C ARG A 220 10.51 -3.88 15.64
#